data_70126c91f43e010a883a2740e947ccc3
#
_entry.id   70126c91f43e010a883a2740e947ccc3
#
_cell.length_a   1.000
_cell.length_b   1.000
_cell.length_c   1.000
_cell.angle_alpha   90.00
_cell.angle_beta   90.00
_cell.angle_gamma   90.00
#
_symmetry.space_group_name_H-M   'P 1'
#
loop_
_entity.id
_entity.type
_entity.pdbx_description
1 polymer ?
#
loop_
_entity_poly.entity_id
_entity_poly.type
_entity_poly.pdbx_seq_one_letter_code
_entity_poly.pdbx_strand_id
1 'polypeptide(L)'
;MNSATLPPRSKVVSLRYVEPAKRRATQYEEVTLHAQWDPQNFATQGWFNRDEGGRPAWDAGSTILKARDWWAYRDPAEEWFRPYVARQAALGSALTLATEGATQAGLFADVTPPWRAFLATHYAAYRLPEYGLFMALSYAQREALSDVVAGPLLFQSLEKARHAQDIALYTMALEDALPGFSDAECKALWMDSPV
;
A
#
# COMPACT_ATOMS: atom_id res chain seq x y z
N MET A 1 5.09 53.82 4.87
CA MET A 1 5.36 52.39 4.64
C MET A 1 4.74 51.63 5.80
N ASN A 2 3.51 51.09 5.61
CA ASN A 2 2.85 50.30 6.64
C ASN A 2 3.48 48.92 6.72
N SER A 3 4.18 48.68 7.84
CA SER A 3 4.61 47.35 8.24
C SER A 3 3.36 46.54 8.56
N ALA A 4 2.94 45.69 7.62
CA ALA A 4 1.89 44.72 7.87
C ALA A 4 2.43 43.70 8.91
N THR A 5 2.00 43.86 10.15
CA THR A 5 2.21 42.85 11.20
C THR A 5 1.48 41.59 10.79
N LEU A 6 2.26 40.55 10.47
CA LEU A 6 1.73 39.22 10.23
C LEU A 6 0.88 38.77 11.45
N PRO A 7 -0.31 38.18 11.22
CA PRO A 7 -1.10 37.69 12.33
C PRO A 7 -0.31 36.71 13.19
N PRO A 8 -0.56 36.67 14.51
CA PRO A 8 0.14 35.74 15.39
C PRO A 8 -0.08 34.31 14.87
N ARG A 9 1.03 33.60 14.63
CA ARG A 9 0.98 32.22 14.20
C ARG A 9 0.11 31.42 15.18
N SER A 10 -0.88 30.72 14.64
CA SER A 10 -1.72 29.80 15.40
C SER A 10 -0.89 28.95 16.34
N LYS A 11 -1.39 28.72 17.56
CA LYS A 11 -0.76 27.87 18.56
C LYS A 11 -0.33 26.57 17.87
N VAL A 12 0.93 26.17 18.10
CA VAL A 12 1.40 24.83 17.71
C VAL A 12 0.40 23.83 18.26
N VAL A 13 -0.21 23.04 17.39
CA VAL A 13 -1.13 22.00 17.79
C VAL A 13 -0.33 21.01 18.65
N SER A 14 -0.71 20.89 19.91
CA SER A 14 -0.13 19.88 20.78
C SER A 14 -0.55 18.50 20.30
N LEU A 15 0.39 17.66 19.93
CA LEU A 15 0.13 16.27 19.62
C LEU A 15 -0.30 15.56 20.92
N ARG A 16 -1.42 14.85 20.87
CA ARG A 16 -2.04 14.32 22.09
C ARG A 16 -1.22 13.20 22.74
N TYR A 17 -0.58 12.36 21.92
CA TYR A 17 0.10 11.14 22.37
C TYR A 17 1.58 11.12 22.07
N VAL A 18 2.08 12.05 21.28
CA VAL A 18 3.44 12.02 20.78
C VAL A 18 4.01 13.42 20.72
N GLU A 19 5.24 13.59 21.22
CA GLU A 19 5.99 14.83 21.02
C GLU A 19 6.59 14.85 19.61
N PRO A 20 6.59 16.02 18.92
CA PRO A 20 7.26 16.16 17.64
C PRO A 20 8.77 15.87 17.76
N ALA A 21 9.31 15.14 16.79
CA ALA A 21 10.75 14.86 16.73
C ALA A 21 11.61 16.14 16.56
N LYS A 22 11.01 17.22 16.05
CA LYS A 22 11.62 18.54 15.90
C LYS A 22 10.75 19.59 16.56
N ARG A 23 11.27 20.83 16.69
CA ARG A 23 10.54 21.96 17.26
C ARG A 23 9.15 22.19 16.68
N ARG A 24 8.91 21.79 15.43
CA ARG A 24 7.60 21.83 14.77
C ARG A 24 7.28 20.44 14.26
N ALA A 25 6.03 20.04 14.44
CA ALA A 25 5.54 18.83 13.83
C ALA A 25 5.70 18.88 12.30
N THR A 26 6.04 17.74 11.71
CA THR A 26 5.96 17.52 10.26
C THR A 26 4.51 17.32 9.86
N GLN A 27 4.20 17.42 8.56
CA GLN A 27 2.85 17.11 8.08
C GLN A 27 2.48 15.64 8.35
N TYR A 28 3.44 14.73 8.28
CA TYR A 28 3.23 13.34 8.66
C TYR A 28 2.81 13.22 10.14
N GLU A 29 3.53 13.88 11.04
CA GLU A 29 3.19 13.87 12.46
C GLU A 29 1.82 14.48 12.72
N GLU A 30 1.47 15.59 12.06
CA GLU A 30 0.16 16.23 12.22
C GLU A 30 -1.00 15.36 11.75
N VAL A 31 -0.91 14.74 10.58
CA VAL A 31 -2.02 13.97 10.00
C VAL A 31 -2.09 12.53 10.46
N THR A 32 -0.96 11.96 10.92
CA THR A 32 -0.90 10.56 11.34
C THR A 32 -0.91 10.41 12.85
N LEU A 33 -0.05 11.14 13.55
CA LEU A 33 0.12 10.97 15.00
C LEU A 33 -0.93 11.73 15.81
N HIS A 34 -1.39 12.87 15.32
CA HIS A 34 -2.42 13.64 15.98
C HIS A 34 -3.78 12.92 15.97
N ALA A 35 -4.06 12.17 14.94
CA ALA A 35 -5.27 11.35 14.82
C ALA A 35 -5.17 10.01 15.56
N GLN A 36 -4.01 9.67 16.11
CA GLN A 36 -3.76 8.39 16.77
C GLN A 36 -4.65 8.19 17.99
N TRP A 37 -5.28 7.01 18.06
CA TRP A 37 -6.13 6.59 19.15
C TRP A 37 -5.33 5.82 20.21
N ASP A 38 -5.75 5.96 21.48
CA ASP A 38 -5.25 5.09 22.53
C ASP A 38 -5.79 3.67 22.33
N PRO A 39 -4.95 2.64 22.11
CA PRO A 39 -5.40 1.26 21.94
C PRO A 39 -6.28 0.74 23.06
N GLN A 40 -6.09 1.20 24.28
CA GLN A 40 -6.94 0.84 25.42
C GLN A 40 -8.39 1.29 25.23
N ASN A 41 -8.61 2.42 24.56
CA ASN A 41 -9.95 2.89 24.25
C ASN A 41 -10.69 1.98 23.27
N PHE A 42 -10.00 1.39 22.31
CA PHE A 42 -10.61 0.38 21.44
C PHE A 42 -11.10 -0.83 22.21
N ALA A 43 -10.29 -1.35 23.14
CA ALA A 43 -10.66 -2.48 23.98
C ALA A 43 -11.90 -2.15 24.83
N THR A 44 -11.95 -0.98 25.47
CA THR A 44 -13.05 -0.56 26.33
C THR A 44 -14.33 -0.27 25.56
N GLN A 45 -14.23 0.14 24.29
CA GLN A 45 -15.38 0.42 23.43
C GLN A 45 -15.92 -0.81 22.70
N GLY A 46 -15.25 -1.96 22.82
CA GLY A 46 -15.70 -3.20 22.18
C GLY A 46 -15.57 -3.20 20.64
N TRP A 47 -14.73 -2.35 20.08
CA TRP A 47 -14.53 -2.23 18.64
C TRP A 47 -13.60 -3.28 18.04
N PHE A 48 -13.16 -4.21 18.84
CA PHE A 48 -12.34 -5.32 18.36
C PHE A 48 -13.18 -6.37 17.67
N ASN A 49 -12.68 -6.86 16.56
CA ASN A 49 -13.05 -8.18 16.11
C ASN A 49 -12.58 -9.20 17.14
N ARG A 50 -13.48 -10.08 17.49
CA ARG A 50 -13.19 -11.22 18.36
C ARG A 50 -13.30 -12.49 17.55
N ASP A 51 -12.42 -13.45 17.84
CA ASP A 51 -12.55 -14.78 17.30
C ASP A 51 -13.78 -15.51 17.91
N GLU A 52 -14.07 -16.72 17.43
CA GLU A 52 -15.17 -17.53 17.93
C GLU A 52 -15.04 -17.85 19.44
N GLY A 53 -13.83 -17.83 19.97
CA GLY A 53 -13.53 -17.97 21.40
C GLY A 53 -13.67 -16.66 22.21
N GLY A 54 -14.05 -15.57 21.57
CA GLY A 54 -14.21 -14.26 22.20
C GLY A 54 -12.89 -13.51 22.46
N ARG A 55 -11.75 -14.01 21.94
CA ARG A 55 -10.44 -13.38 22.10
C ARG A 55 -10.32 -12.20 21.14
N PRO A 56 -9.80 -11.04 21.59
CA PRO A 56 -9.55 -9.91 20.69
C PRO A 56 -8.43 -10.24 19.71
N ALA A 57 -8.44 -9.60 18.54
CA ALA A 57 -7.39 -9.71 17.53
C ALA A 57 -6.02 -9.28 18.08
N TRP A 58 -6.01 -8.36 19.04
CA TRP A 58 -4.81 -7.93 19.73
C TRP A 58 -4.90 -8.16 21.23
N ASP A 59 -3.86 -8.77 21.78
CA ASP A 59 -3.61 -8.93 23.20
C ASP A 59 -2.10 -8.87 23.44
N ALA A 60 -1.66 -8.22 24.50
CA ALA A 60 -0.24 -8.12 24.84
C ALA A 60 0.45 -9.47 25.01
N GLY A 61 -0.32 -10.52 25.32
CA GLY A 61 0.13 -11.91 25.41
C GLY A 61 0.17 -12.65 24.08
N SER A 62 -0.44 -12.14 23.02
CA SER A 62 -0.53 -12.81 21.71
C SER A 62 0.74 -12.74 20.87
N THR A 63 1.74 -11.98 21.30
CA THR A 63 3.01 -11.81 20.60
C THR A 63 4.22 -12.02 21.53
N ILE A 64 5.26 -12.63 21.00
CA ILE A 64 6.58 -12.71 21.66
C ILE A 64 7.38 -11.41 21.50
N LEU A 65 6.98 -10.54 20.58
CA LEU A 65 7.63 -9.26 20.36
C LEU A 65 7.38 -8.34 21.53
N LYS A 66 8.43 -7.71 22.02
CA LYS A 66 8.38 -6.74 23.11
C LYS A 66 9.01 -5.45 22.66
N ALA A 67 8.33 -4.34 22.92
CA ALA A 67 8.87 -3.01 22.67
C ALA A 67 8.94 -2.26 24.02
N ARG A 68 9.97 -1.44 24.19
CA ARG A 68 10.07 -0.56 25.36
C ARG A 68 8.95 0.47 25.36
N ASP A 69 8.68 1.00 24.19
CA ASP A 69 7.66 2.02 23.95
C ASP A 69 7.05 1.80 22.56
N TRP A 70 5.82 1.31 22.54
CA TRP A 70 5.07 1.08 21.30
C TRP A 70 4.71 2.39 20.60
N TRP A 71 4.61 3.48 21.34
CA TRP A 71 4.27 4.78 20.81
C TRP A 71 5.44 5.48 20.10
N ALA A 72 6.67 5.04 20.37
CA ALA A 72 7.86 5.57 19.71
C ALA A 72 7.99 5.15 18.24
N TYR A 73 7.19 4.17 17.78
CA TYR A 73 7.25 3.74 16.38
C TYR A 73 6.88 4.89 15.45
N ARG A 74 7.67 5.02 14.40
CA ARG A 74 7.43 5.94 13.28
C ARG A 74 7.65 5.16 11.99
N ASP A 75 6.83 5.44 10.98
CA ASP A 75 7.14 5.00 9.63
C ASP A 75 8.46 5.62 9.18
N PRO A 76 9.49 4.81 8.81
CA PRO A 76 10.78 5.34 8.36
C PRO A 76 10.68 6.28 7.15
N ALA A 77 9.69 6.08 6.29
CA ALA A 77 9.44 6.93 5.13
C ALA A 77 8.69 8.23 5.50
N GLU A 78 8.08 8.27 6.68
CA GLU A 78 7.19 9.37 7.10
C GLU A 78 6.20 9.75 5.99
N GLU A 79 5.75 8.75 5.23
CA GLU A 79 4.86 8.95 4.11
C GLU A 79 3.41 9.05 4.59
N TRP A 80 2.67 10.01 4.05
CA TRP A 80 1.26 10.19 4.29
C TRP A 80 0.53 10.28 2.96
N PHE A 81 -0.79 10.30 2.98
CA PHE A 81 -1.62 10.06 1.81
C PHE A 81 -1.28 10.94 0.58
N ARG A 82 -1.04 12.23 0.77
CA ARG A 82 -0.78 13.15 -0.36
C ARG A 82 0.53 12.84 -1.10
N PRO A 83 1.72 12.75 -0.44
CA PRO A 83 2.95 12.37 -1.14
C PRO A 83 2.87 10.94 -1.70
N TYR A 84 2.20 10.01 -1.02
CA TYR A 84 1.93 8.68 -1.53
C TYR A 84 1.21 8.73 -2.89
N VAL A 85 0.08 9.43 -2.97
CA VAL A 85 -0.70 9.56 -4.21
C VAL A 85 0.12 10.21 -5.32
N ALA A 86 0.88 11.27 -5.01
CA ALA A 86 1.74 11.93 -5.98
C ALA A 86 2.83 11.01 -6.54
N ARG A 87 3.46 10.22 -5.67
CA ARG A 87 4.46 9.21 -6.06
C ARG A 87 3.83 8.12 -6.94
N GLN A 88 2.67 7.60 -6.56
CA GLN A 88 1.96 6.59 -7.33
C GLN A 88 1.51 7.10 -8.70
N ALA A 89 1.04 8.33 -8.79
CA ALA A 89 0.69 8.95 -10.07
C ALA A 89 1.91 9.07 -11.00
N ALA A 90 3.07 9.46 -10.46
CA ALA A 90 4.30 9.55 -11.23
C ALA A 90 4.76 8.17 -11.75
N LEU A 91 4.70 7.13 -10.91
CA LEU A 91 5.03 5.76 -11.30
C LEU A 91 4.09 5.25 -12.41
N GLY A 92 2.79 5.49 -12.28
CA GLY A 92 1.81 5.10 -13.28
C GLY A 92 2.02 5.81 -14.62
N SER A 93 2.31 7.11 -14.59
CA SER A 93 2.63 7.86 -15.82
C SER A 93 3.89 7.31 -16.49
N ALA A 94 4.93 6.98 -15.70
CA ALA A 94 6.16 6.40 -16.25
C ALA A 94 5.90 5.03 -16.90
N LEU A 95 5.09 4.17 -16.28
CA LEU A 95 4.71 2.87 -16.83
C LEU A 95 3.94 3.03 -18.15
N THR A 96 2.95 3.91 -18.17
CA THR A 96 2.16 4.21 -19.39
C THR A 96 3.08 4.67 -20.54
N LEU A 97 3.94 5.65 -20.27
CA LEU A 97 4.88 6.16 -21.28
C LEU A 97 5.84 5.07 -21.80
N ALA A 98 6.33 4.21 -20.90
CA ALA A 98 7.21 3.10 -21.31
C ALA A 98 6.48 2.09 -22.20
N THR A 99 5.25 1.72 -21.85
CA THR A 99 4.44 0.78 -22.63
C THR A 99 4.06 1.36 -24.00
N GLU A 100 3.59 2.61 -24.03
CA GLU A 100 3.27 3.29 -25.28
C GLU A 100 4.51 3.46 -26.17
N GLY A 101 5.65 3.84 -25.59
CA GLY A 101 6.92 3.94 -26.31
C GLY A 101 7.39 2.60 -26.91
N ALA A 102 7.27 1.52 -26.14
CA ALA A 102 7.59 0.16 -26.63
C ALA A 102 6.66 -0.26 -27.78
N THR A 103 5.37 0.03 -27.67
CA THR A 103 4.39 -0.23 -28.74
C THR A 103 4.71 0.56 -30.00
N GLN A 104 4.96 1.87 -29.89
CA GLN A 104 5.28 2.73 -31.01
C GLN A 104 6.60 2.35 -31.71
N ALA A 105 7.58 1.90 -30.93
CA ALA A 105 8.86 1.43 -31.47
C ALA A 105 8.81 -0.01 -32.01
N GLY A 106 7.68 -0.70 -31.93
CA GLY A 106 7.51 -2.06 -32.42
C GLY A 106 8.30 -3.12 -31.63
N LEU A 107 8.75 -2.80 -30.41
CA LEU A 107 9.62 -3.69 -29.60
C LEU A 107 8.96 -5.03 -29.27
N PHE A 108 7.65 -5.09 -29.24
CA PHE A 108 6.95 -6.34 -28.97
C PHE A 108 7.10 -7.38 -30.09
N ALA A 109 7.39 -6.96 -31.31
CA ALA A 109 7.65 -7.88 -32.45
C ALA A 109 8.87 -8.80 -32.18
N ASP A 110 9.83 -8.31 -31.41
CA ASP A 110 11.08 -9.02 -31.11
C ASP A 110 10.96 -9.98 -29.89
N VAL A 111 9.78 -10.07 -29.29
CA VAL A 111 9.55 -10.97 -28.16
C VAL A 111 9.62 -12.43 -28.63
N THR A 112 10.65 -13.14 -28.14
CA THR A 112 10.88 -14.54 -28.50
C THR A 112 9.79 -15.47 -27.97
N PRO A 113 9.54 -16.64 -28.62
CA PRO A 113 8.53 -17.57 -28.16
C PRO A 113 8.65 -18.01 -26.69
N PRO A 114 9.86 -18.30 -26.12
CA PRO A 114 9.98 -18.61 -24.69
C PRO A 114 9.56 -17.44 -23.77
N TRP A 115 9.92 -16.19 -24.14
CA TRP A 115 9.49 -15.02 -23.39
C TRP A 115 7.98 -14.80 -23.48
N ARG A 116 7.39 -15.03 -24.65
CA ARG A 116 5.94 -14.95 -24.83
C ARG A 116 5.22 -15.93 -23.91
N ALA A 117 5.68 -17.19 -23.89
CA ALA A 117 5.13 -18.20 -22.98
C ALA A 117 5.28 -17.80 -21.51
N PHE A 118 6.45 -17.29 -21.11
CA PHE A 118 6.67 -16.80 -19.75
C PHE A 118 5.71 -15.67 -19.37
N LEU A 119 5.53 -14.68 -20.24
CA LEU A 119 4.64 -13.55 -20.00
C LEU A 119 3.18 -14.01 -19.91
N ALA A 120 2.74 -14.92 -20.79
CA ALA A 120 1.37 -15.41 -20.81
C ALA A 120 1.01 -16.26 -19.58
N THR A 121 1.96 -16.96 -19.00
CA THR A 121 1.73 -17.89 -17.89
C THR A 121 2.16 -17.30 -16.54
N HIS A 122 3.46 -17.11 -16.36
CA HIS A 122 3.99 -16.73 -15.04
C HIS A 122 3.77 -15.24 -14.72
N TYR A 123 4.06 -14.34 -15.66
CA TYR A 123 3.87 -12.92 -15.41
C TYR A 123 2.37 -12.58 -15.27
N ALA A 124 1.53 -13.08 -16.19
CA ALA A 124 0.09 -12.86 -16.12
C ALA A 124 -0.54 -13.44 -14.84
N ALA A 125 -0.08 -14.61 -14.38
CA ALA A 125 -0.55 -15.21 -13.13
C ALA A 125 -0.19 -14.38 -11.88
N TYR A 126 0.88 -13.57 -11.93
CA TYR A 126 1.35 -12.79 -10.79
C TYR A 126 0.29 -11.78 -10.29
N ARG A 127 -0.67 -11.37 -11.12
CA ARG A 127 -1.80 -10.54 -10.66
C ARG A 127 -2.65 -11.21 -9.58
N LEU A 128 -2.70 -12.55 -9.55
CA LEU A 128 -3.52 -13.29 -8.58
C LEU A 128 -2.97 -13.21 -7.15
N PRO A 129 -1.68 -13.52 -6.88
CA PRO A 129 -1.09 -13.30 -5.56
C PRO A 129 -1.06 -11.83 -5.16
N GLU A 130 -0.84 -10.89 -6.08
CA GLU A 130 -0.91 -9.46 -5.77
C GLU A 130 -2.31 -9.06 -5.28
N TYR A 131 -3.36 -9.54 -5.92
CA TYR A 131 -4.73 -9.31 -5.45
C TYR A 131 -5.02 -10.00 -4.11
N GLY A 132 -4.52 -11.23 -3.91
CA GLY A 132 -4.61 -11.93 -2.62
C GLY A 132 -3.92 -11.16 -1.50
N LEU A 133 -2.74 -10.60 -1.75
CA LEU A 133 -2.01 -9.75 -0.81
C LEU A 133 -2.74 -8.43 -0.53
N PHE A 134 -3.39 -7.84 -1.53
CA PHE A 134 -4.28 -6.69 -1.32
C PHE A 134 -5.36 -7.01 -0.28
N MET A 135 -6.05 -8.12 -0.42
CA MET A 135 -7.09 -8.53 0.53
C MET A 135 -6.52 -8.79 1.93
N ALA A 136 -5.40 -9.51 2.01
CA ALA A 136 -4.75 -9.82 3.28
C ALA A 136 -4.26 -8.58 4.02
N LEU A 137 -3.61 -7.63 3.31
CA LEU A 137 -3.13 -6.38 3.89
C LEU A 137 -4.28 -5.45 4.28
N SER A 138 -5.38 -5.43 3.51
CA SER A 138 -6.59 -4.67 3.87
C SER A 138 -7.21 -5.19 5.16
N TYR A 139 -7.19 -6.51 5.37
CA TYR A 139 -7.63 -7.11 6.63
C TYR A 139 -6.69 -6.75 7.77
N ALA A 140 -5.37 -6.90 7.57
CA ALA A 140 -4.37 -6.54 8.58
C ALA A 140 -4.44 -5.05 8.96
N GLN A 141 -4.70 -4.17 7.99
CA GLN A 141 -4.89 -2.73 8.24
C GLN A 141 -6.09 -2.47 9.17
N ARG A 142 -7.18 -3.19 8.98
CA ARG A 142 -8.37 -3.07 9.84
C ARG A 142 -8.09 -3.49 11.29
N GLU A 143 -7.22 -4.46 11.49
CA GLU A 143 -6.85 -4.96 12.81
C GLU A 143 -5.72 -4.13 13.47
N ALA A 144 -5.07 -3.24 12.72
CA ALA A 144 -4.05 -2.36 13.26
C ALA A 144 -4.67 -1.33 14.22
N LEU A 145 -4.20 -1.30 15.46
CA LEU A 145 -4.73 -0.42 16.52
C LEU A 145 -4.05 0.94 16.59
N SER A 146 -3.14 1.21 15.68
CA SER A 146 -2.38 2.45 15.61
C SER A 146 -2.41 2.98 14.17
N ASP A 147 -2.78 4.25 14.00
CA ASP A 147 -2.77 4.90 12.68
C ASP A 147 -1.37 4.90 12.06
N VAL A 148 -0.34 4.92 12.89
CA VAL A 148 1.06 4.85 12.46
C VAL A 148 1.39 3.51 11.79
N VAL A 149 0.73 2.42 12.19
CA VAL A 149 0.87 1.09 11.57
C VAL A 149 -0.18 0.89 10.49
N ALA A 150 -1.40 1.36 10.72
CA ALA A 150 -2.51 1.23 9.77
C ALA A 150 -2.21 1.93 8.43
N GLY A 151 -1.59 3.11 8.48
CA GLY A 151 -1.22 3.88 7.28
C GLY A 151 -0.31 3.11 6.31
N PRO A 152 0.87 2.64 6.73
CA PRO A 152 1.74 1.80 5.89
C PRO A 152 1.06 0.55 5.35
N LEU A 153 0.25 -0.15 6.16
CA LEU A 153 -0.51 -1.32 5.70
C LEU A 153 -1.53 -0.96 4.62
N LEU A 154 -2.21 0.18 4.79
CA LEU A 154 -3.13 0.71 3.77
C LEU A 154 -2.39 1.00 2.47
N PHE A 155 -1.26 1.70 2.52
CA PHE A 155 -0.49 2.02 1.32
C PHE A 155 0.01 0.75 0.62
N GLN A 156 0.52 -0.21 1.37
CA GLN A 156 0.92 -1.50 0.81
C GLN A 156 -0.25 -2.24 0.17
N SER A 157 -1.43 -2.23 0.79
CA SER A 157 -2.62 -2.87 0.21
C SER A 157 -3.02 -2.22 -1.11
N LEU A 158 -3.04 -0.89 -1.17
CA LEU A 158 -3.33 -0.14 -2.39
C LEU A 158 -2.28 -0.38 -3.49
N GLU A 159 -1.00 -0.50 -3.14
CA GLU A 159 0.07 -0.85 -4.08
C GLU A 159 -0.15 -2.26 -4.68
N LYS A 160 -0.56 -3.22 -3.87
CA LYS A 160 -0.86 -4.57 -4.34
C LYS A 160 -2.06 -4.62 -5.29
N ALA A 161 -3.14 -3.90 -4.96
CA ALA A 161 -4.29 -3.76 -5.86
C ALA A 161 -3.88 -3.14 -7.20
N ARG A 162 -3.05 -2.10 -7.14
CA ARG A 162 -2.54 -1.42 -8.32
C ARG A 162 -1.63 -2.31 -9.16
N HIS A 163 -0.70 -3.06 -8.54
CA HIS A 163 0.16 -3.99 -9.26
C HIS A 163 -0.68 -5.06 -9.99
N ALA A 164 -1.71 -5.60 -9.32
CA ALA A 164 -2.61 -6.55 -9.98
C ALA A 164 -3.30 -5.94 -11.20
N GLN A 165 -3.74 -4.69 -11.09
CA GLN A 165 -4.34 -3.93 -12.20
C GLN A 165 -3.33 -3.64 -13.31
N ASP A 166 -2.14 -3.16 -12.99
CA ASP A 166 -1.10 -2.82 -13.96
C ASP A 166 -0.66 -4.06 -14.76
N ILE A 167 -0.54 -5.23 -14.09
CA ILE A 167 -0.26 -6.50 -14.77
C ILE A 167 -1.39 -6.86 -15.74
N ALA A 168 -2.65 -6.74 -15.30
CA ALA A 168 -3.79 -7.03 -16.17
C ALA A 168 -3.83 -6.11 -17.40
N LEU A 169 -3.63 -4.80 -17.21
CA LEU A 169 -3.59 -3.83 -18.31
C LEU A 169 -2.43 -4.09 -19.27
N TYR A 170 -1.26 -4.46 -18.73
CA TYR A 170 -0.11 -4.78 -19.55
C TYR A 170 -0.31 -6.07 -20.35
N THR A 171 -0.91 -7.11 -19.78
CA THR A 171 -1.24 -8.34 -20.50
C THR A 171 -2.27 -8.10 -21.61
N MET A 172 -3.26 -7.23 -21.38
CA MET A 172 -4.19 -6.80 -22.45
C MET A 172 -3.45 -6.07 -23.58
N ALA A 173 -2.52 -5.18 -23.26
CA ALA A 173 -1.70 -4.52 -24.29
C ALA A 173 -0.82 -5.52 -25.07
N LEU A 174 -0.35 -6.59 -24.44
CA LEU A 174 0.37 -7.67 -25.13
C LEU A 174 -0.55 -8.49 -26.04
N GLU A 175 -1.81 -8.72 -25.66
CA GLU A 175 -2.80 -9.38 -26.52
C GLU A 175 -3.04 -8.59 -27.80
N ASP A 176 -3.11 -7.27 -27.70
CA ASP A 176 -3.25 -6.38 -28.86
C ASP A 176 -1.99 -6.32 -29.73
N ALA A 177 -0.80 -6.39 -29.13
CA ALA A 177 0.48 -6.19 -29.83
C ALA A 177 1.12 -7.49 -30.35
N LEU A 178 0.80 -8.65 -29.78
CA LEU A 178 1.43 -9.94 -30.08
C LEU A 178 0.41 -10.94 -30.65
N PRO A 179 0.39 -11.18 -31.97
CA PRO A 179 -0.52 -12.16 -32.56
C PRO A 179 -0.42 -13.53 -31.88
N GLY A 180 -1.56 -14.05 -31.43
CA GLY A 180 -1.66 -15.34 -30.73
C GLY A 180 -1.17 -15.36 -29.29
N PHE A 181 -0.88 -14.19 -28.68
CA PHE A 181 -0.71 -14.09 -27.24
C PHE A 181 -2.05 -14.21 -26.55
N SER A 182 -2.11 -14.98 -25.46
CA SER A 182 -3.29 -15.07 -24.60
C SER A 182 -2.83 -15.48 -23.20
N ASP A 183 -3.44 -14.89 -22.19
CA ASP A 183 -3.23 -15.23 -20.78
C ASP A 183 -4.37 -16.10 -20.23
N ALA A 184 -5.24 -16.61 -21.09
CA ALA A 184 -6.45 -17.36 -20.68
C ALA A 184 -6.16 -18.56 -19.77
N GLU A 185 -5.01 -19.20 -19.97
CA GLU A 185 -4.60 -20.38 -19.18
C GLU A 185 -3.91 -20.04 -17.86
N CYS A 186 -3.52 -18.78 -17.63
CA CYS A 186 -2.71 -18.40 -16.46
C CYS A 186 -3.42 -18.71 -15.13
N LYS A 187 -4.75 -18.59 -15.09
CA LYS A 187 -5.54 -18.91 -13.91
C LYS A 187 -5.56 -20.40 -13.62
N ALA A 188 -5.74 -21.22 -14.64
CA ALA A 188 -5.71 -22.68 -14.48
C ALA A 188 -4.32 -23.14 -14.01
N LEU A 189 -3.27 -22.60 -14.61
CA LEU A 189 -1.89 -22.87 -14.18
C LEU A 189 -1.66 -22.48 -12.72
N TRP A 190 -2.16 -21.34 -12.29
CA TRP A 190 -2.05 -20.91 -10.89
C TRP A 190 -2.80 -21.83 -9.92
N MET A 191 -3.97 -22.33 -10.31
CA MET A 191 -4.83 -23.16 -9.44
C MET A 191 -4.42 -24.63 -9.43
N ASP A 192 -3.92 -25.14 -10.54
CA ASP A 192 -3.76 -26.58 -10.77
C ASP A 192 -2.30 -27.02 -10.86
N SER A 193 -1.35 -26.06 -10.96
CA SER A 193 0.08 -26.40 -11.01
C SER A 193 0.56 -26.89 -9.65
N PRO A 194 1.20 -28.04 -9.56
CA PRO A 194 1.87 -28.44 -8.33
C PRO A 194 3.02 -27.47 -8.04
N VAL A 195 3.01 -26.91 -6.84
CA VAL A 195 4.08 -26.05 -6.33
C VAL A 195 5.24 -26.91 -5.91
#